data_d8f3b26f863e1f1d09e78ba1cc7f67d9
#
_entry.id   d8f3b26f863e1f1d09e78ba1cc7f67d9
#
_cell.length_a   1.000
_cell.length_b   1.000
_cell.length_c   1.000
_cell.angle_alpha   90.00
_cell.angle_beta   90.00
_cell.angle_gamma   90.00
#
_symmetry.space_group_name_H-M   'P 1'
#
loop_
_entity.id
_entity.type
_entity.pdbx_description
1 polymer ?
#
loop_
_entity_poly.entity_id
_entity_poly.type
_entity_poly.pdbx_seq_one_letter_code
_entity_poly.pdbx_strand_id
1 'polypeptide(L)'
;MARTLTACNLPKQHHADPETEHMAKHERTFTGDFDEVARAIHRGVLSGSSSASFEDSSDLNVGDVRCSTMVFERYSMVGANRLSLTVTLVGHERDLGLVAITSGGSQAIFWKVNSYGEDAFLSQFIRLVDTIVERQSS
;
A
#
# COMPACT_ATOMS: atom_id res chain seq x y z
N MET A 1 30.57 4.13 -19.96
CA MET A 1 30.47 2.76 -19.46
C MET A 1 29.19 2.62 -18.65
N ALA A 2 28.20 1.98 -19.23
CA ALA A 2 26.95 1.68 -18.53
C ALA A 2 27.21 0.52 -17.57
N ARG A 3 27.15 0.78 -16.27
CA ARG A 3 27.08 -0.30 -15.28
C ARG A 3 25.66 -0.85 -15.30
N THR A 4 25.51 -2.04 -15.84
CA THR A 4 24.30 -2.82 -15.69
C THR A 4 24.11 -3.09 -14.22
N LEU A 5 23.09 -2.48 -13.61
CA LEU A 5 22.65 -2.83 -12.28
C LEU A 5 22.08 -4.25 -12.37
N THR A 6 22.89 -5.20 -11.97
CA THR A 6 22.45 -6.58 -11.78
C THR A 6 21.34 -6.54 -10.75
N ALA A 7 20.17 -7.05 -11.09
CA ALA A 7 19.05 -7.18 -10.18
C ALA A 7 19.56 -7.79 -8.87
N CYS A 8 19.27 -7.10 -7.76
CA CYS A 8 19.60 -7.59 -6.44
C CYS A 8 18.82 -8.89 -6.24
N ASN A 9 19.50 -10.01 -6.41
CA ASN A 9 18.93 -11.32 -6.25
C ASN A 9 18.87 -11.61 -4.75
N LEU A 10 17.83 -11.07 -4.10
CA LEU A 10 17.50 -11.45 -2.74
C LEU A 10 17.16 -12.95 -2.76
N PRO A 11 17.77 -13.78 -1.90
CA PRO A 11 17.43 -15.17 -1.85
C PRO A 11 15.93 -15.31 -1.57
N LYS A 12 15.24 -16.01 -2.44
CA LYS A 12 13.86 -16.43 -2.20
C LYS A 12 13.90 -17.38 -1.00
N GLN A 13 13.68 -16.84 0.18
CA GLN A 13 13.43 -17.66 1.34
C GLN A 13 12.00 -18.21 1.22
N HIS A 14 11.89 -19.32 0.52
CA HIS A 14 10.73 -20.18 0.62
C HIS A 14 10.89 -21.06 1.89
N HIS A 15 10.50 -20.50 3.02
CA HIS A 15 10.03 -21.29 4.14
C HIS A 15 8.65 -20.78 4.48
N ALA A 16 7.66 -21.49 4.00
CA ALA A 16 6.30 -21.36 4.48
C ALA A 16 6.27 -21.95 5.89
N ASP A 17 6.53 -21.12 6.90
CA ASP A 17 6.11 -21.41 8.25
C ASP A 17 4.59 -21.25 8.30
N PRO A 18 3.85 -22.25 8.81
CA PRO A 18 2.39 -22.22 8.82
C PRO A 18 1.79 -21.18 9.79
N GLU A 19 2.59 -20.35 10.44
CA GLU A 19 2.16 -19.34 11.40
C GLU A 19 2.56 -17.89 11.01
N THR A 20 3.01 -17.67 9.79
CA THR A 20 3.27 -16.31 9.34
C THR A 20 1.95 -15.59 9.13
N GLU A 21 1.69 -14.58 9.94
CA GLU A 21 0.65 -13.57 9.70
C GLU A 21 0.74 -13.12 8.24
N HIS A 22 -0.21 -13.53 7.42
CA HIS A 22 -0.29 -13.08 6.04
C HIS A 22 -0.76 -11.63 6.03
N MET A 23 0.20 -10.70 6.05
CA MET A 23 -0.08 -9.32 5.71
C MET A 23 -0.56 -9.29 4.26
N ALA A 24 -1.73 -8.74 4.06
CA ALA A 24 -2.25 -8.56 2.73
C ALA A 24 -1.50 -7.43 2.02
N LYS A 25 -1.05 -7.67 0.78
CA LYS A 25 -0.32 -6.67 0.00
C LYS A 25 -0.85 -6.56 -1.42
N HIS A 26 -0.64 -5.38 -2.00
CA HIS A 26 -0.92 -5.08 -3.39
C HIS A 26 0.25 -4.32 -4.01
N GLU A 27 0.64 -4.72 -5.20
CA GLU A 27 1.72 -4.08 -5.96
C GLU A 27 1.21 -3.72 -7.36
N ARG A 28 1.59 -2.55 -7.86
CA ARG A 28 1.19 -2.12 -9.20
C ARG A 28 2.19 -1.15 -9.81
N THR A 29 2.43 -1.27 -11.10
CA THR A 29 3.16 -0.30 -11.90
C THR A 29 2.23 0.34 -12.93
N PHE A 30 2.39 1.62 -13.16
CA PHE A 30 1.60 2.39 -14.12
C PHE A 30 2.33 3.70 -14.47
N THR A 31 1.79 4.48 -15.39
CA THR A 31 2.33 5.80 -15.73
C THR A 31 1.39 6.90 -15.22
N GLY A 32 1.95 7.99 -14.74
CA GLY A 32 1.15 9.09 -14.25
C GLY A 32 1.99 10.23 -13.67
N ASP A 33 1.31 11.21 -13.11
CA ASP A 33 1.92 12.30 -12.35
C ASP A 33 2.04 11.91 -10.88
N PHE A 34 3.25 11.94 -10.35
CA PHE A 34 3.55 11.51 -8.99
C PHE A 34 2.75 12.30 -7.94
N ASP A 35 2.72 13.63 -8.06
CA ASP A 35 2.07 14.48 -7.08
C ASP A 35 0.54 14.36 -7.13
N GLU A 36 -0.03 14.22 -8.31
CA GLU A 36 -1.46 13.97 -8.47
C GLU A 36 -1.86 12.64 -7.87
N VAL A 37 -1.09 11.59 -8.15
CA VAL A 37 -1.35 10.26 -7.61
C VAL A 37 -1.22 10.23 -6.09
N ALA A 38 -0.17 10.82 -5.53
CA ALA A 38 0.01 10.90 -4.07
C ALA A 38 -1.15 11.62 -3.39
N ARG A 39 -1.59 12.76 -3.94
CA ARG A 39 -2.76 13.49 -3.42
C ARG A 39 -4.06 12.71 -3.56
N ALA A 40 -4.25 12.00 -4.67
CA ALA A 40 -5.43 11.20 -4.90
C ALA A 40 -5.51 10.01 -3.93
N ILE A 41 -4.37 9.38 -3.63
CA ILE A 41 -4.28 8.31 -2.62
C ILE A 41 -4.67 8.86 -1.24
N HIS A 42 -4.04 9.95 -0.82
CA HIS A 42 -4.31 10.55 0.49
C HIS A 42 -5.79 10.88 0.67
N ARG A 43 -6.37 11.61 -0.28
CA ARG A 43 -7.79 11.98 -0.22
C ARG A 43 -8.72 10.78 -0.34
N GLY A 44 -8.42 9.85 -1.23
CA GLY A 44 -9.26 8.69 -1.48
C GLY A 44 -9.33 7.72 -0.31
N VAL A 45 -8.23 7.49 0.39
CA VAL A 45 -8.22 6.65 1.60
C VAL A 45 -9.06 7.29 2.70
N LEU A 46 -8.87 8.58 2.96
CA LEU A 46 -9.60 9.29 4.01
C LEU A 46 -11.09 9.45 3.71
N SER A 47 -11.47 9.65 2.46
CA SER A 47 -12.87 9.78 2.07
C SER A 47 -13.59 8.42 1.94
N GLY A 48 -12.85 7.35 1.78
CA GLY A 48 -13.40 6.01 1.60
C GLY A 48 -13.91 5.35 2.89
N SER A 49 -13.53 5.86 4.05
CA SER A 49 -13.94 5.33 5.35
C SER A 49 -14.03 6.44 6.39
N SER A 50 -15.12 6.48 7.13
CA SER A 50 -15.32 7.46 8.22
C SER A 50 -14.37 7.24 9.41
N SER A 51 -13.81 6.05 9.54
CA SER A 51 -12.87 5.71 10.61
C SER A 51 -11.40 5.73 10.15
N ALA A 52 -11.12 6.06 8.90
CA ALA A 52 -9.77 6.18 8.41
C ALA A 52 -9.11 7.47 8.89
N SER A 53 -7.88 7.37 9.36
CA SER A 53 -7.03 8.48 9.74
C SER A 53 -5.70 8.42 9.02
N PHE A 54 -5.13 9.59 8.77
CA PHE A 54 -3.76 9.72 8.28
C PHE A 54 -2.84 9.84 9.49
N GLU A 55 -1.82 8.98 9.55
CA GLU A 55 -0.92 8.93 10.71
C GLU A 55 0.39 9.65 10.45
N ASP A 56 1.07 9.30 9.34
CA ASP A 56 2.35 9.91 9.01
C ASP A 56 2.71 9.71 7.54
N SER A 57 3.68 10.49 7.07
CA SER A 57 4.28 10.29 5.75
C SER A 57 5.75 10.68 5.74
N SER A 58 6.47 10.11 4.79
CA SER A 58 7.85 10.46 4.53
C SER A 58 8.10 10.53 3.03
N ASP A 59 8.76 11.60 2.60
CA ASP A 59 9.18 11.80 1.22
C ASP A 59 10.70 11.73 1.14
N LEU A 60 11.20 10.96 0.18
CA LEU A 60 12.62 10.75 -0.05
C LEU A 60 12.93 10.86 -1.54
N ASN A 61 14.00 11.56 -1.87
CA ASN A 61 14.54 11.62 -3.22
C ASN A 61 15.92 10.97 -3.25
N VAL A 62 16.14 10.10 -4.22
CA VAL A 62 17.45 9.49 -4.49
C VAL A 62 17.74 9.68 -5.97
N GLY A 63 18.63 10.63 -6.31
CA GLY A 63 18.81 11.05 -7.69
C GLY A 63 17.50 11.52 -8.31
N ASP A 64 17.12 10.94 -9.44
CA ASP A 64 15.87 11.26 -10.14
C ASP A 64 14.67 10.44 -9.66
N VAL A 65 14.87 9.59 -8.67
CA VAL A 65 13.81 8.75 -8.12
C VAL A 65 13.18 9.41 -6.90
N ARG A 66 11.86 9.51 -6.90
CA ARG A 66 11.06 9.99 -5.77
C ARG A 66 10.40 8.80 -5.08
N CYS A 67 10.33 8.86 -3.77
CA CYS A 67 9.64 7.87 -2.95
C CYS A 67 8.81 8.58 -1.89
N SER A 68 7.54 8.25 -1.81
CA SER A 68 6.64 8.73 -0.76
C SER A 68 6.03 7.54 -0.05
N THR A 69 6.15 7.51 1.26
CA THR A 69 5.48 6.51 2.11
C THR A 69 4.43 7.20 2.95
N MET A 70 3.21 6.69 2.90
CA MET A 70 2.07 7.20 3.67
C MET A 70 1.52 6.09 4.55
N VAL A 71 1.21 6.40 5.79
CA VAL A 71 0.64 5.47 6.76
C VAL A 71 -0.75 5.96 7.15
N PHE A 72 -1.72 5.08 7.00
CA PHE A 72 -3.11 5.28 7.40
C PHE A 72 -3.52 4.22 8.40
N GLU A 73 -4.43 4.57 9.28
CA GLU A 73 -5.09 3.61 10.15
C GLU A 73 -6.60 3.64 9.93
N ARG A 74 -7.23 2.52 10.14
CA ARG A 74 -8.67 2.39 10.16
C ARG A 74 -9.09 1.58 11.37
N TYR A 75 -10.12 2.06 12.07
CA TYR A 75 -10.70 1.31 13.15
C TYR A 75 -11.71 0.30 12.61
N SER A 76 -11.52 -0.96 12.98
CA SER A 76 -12.48 -2.01 12.65
C SER A 76 -13.48 -2.16 13.81
N MET A 77 -14.76 -1.96 13.52
CA MET A 77 -15.83 -2.12 14.52
C MET A 77 -16.00 -3.58 14.94
N VAL A 78 -15.61 -4.53 14.07
CA VAL A 78 -15.61 -5.95 14.39
C VAL A 78 -14.32 -6.29 15.14
N GLY A 79 -14.41 -6.45 16.46
CA GLY A 79 -13.30 -6.82 17.33
C GLY A 79 -12.48 -5.66 17.90
N ALA A 80 -12.89 -4.42 17.72
CA ALA A 80 -12.24 -3.22 18.27
C ALA A 80 -10.74 -3.13 17.91
N ASN A 81 -10.38 -3.47 16.69
CA ASN A 81 -9.00 -3.51 16.23
C ASN A 81 -8.66 -2.35 15.31
N ARG A 82 -7.42 -1.88 15.40
CA ARG A 82 -6.84 -0.96 14.44
C ARG A 82 -6.15 -1.74 13.34
N LEU A 83 -6.41 -1.34 12.11
CA LEU A 83 -5.72 -1.84 10.92
C LEU A 83 -4.88 -0.70 10.36
N SER A 84 -3.63 -0.98 10.00
CA SER A 84 -2.80 -0.01 9.30
C SER A 84 -2.72 -0.35 7.81
N LEU A 85 -2.64 0.68 6.99
CA LEU A 85 -2.34 0.61 5.58
C LEU A 85 -1.10 1.47 5.33
N THR A 86 -0.03 0.83 4.91
CA THR A 86 1.18 1.53 4.48
C THR A 86 1.24 1.52 2.96
N VAL A 87 1.29 2.70 2.36
CA VAL A 87 1.38 2.88 0.91
C VAL A 87 2.71 3.52 0.58
N THR A 88 3.48 2.87 -0.28
CA THR A 88 4.72 3.41 -0.83
C THR A 88 4.55 3.66 -2.33
N LEU A 89 4.73 4.91 -2.73
CA LEU A 89 4.72 5.34 -4.12
C LEU A 89 6.15 5.71 -4.53
N VAL A 90 6.65 5.06 -5.58
CA VAL A 90 7.96 5.32 -6.15
C VAL A 90 7.78 5.84 -7.57
N GLY A 91 8.50 6.87 -7.94
CA GLY A 91 8.40 7.46 -9.27
C GLY A 91 9.74 7.84 -9.86
N HIS A 92 9.90 7.53 -11.14
CA HIS A 92 10.97 8.01 -11.99
C HIS A 92 10.33 8.58 -13.26
N GLU A 93 10.40 9.91 -13.42
CA GLU A 93 9.67 10.61 -14.47
C GLU A 93 8.16 10.31 -14.36
N ARG A 94 7.58 9.69 -15.40
CA ARG A 94 6.17 9.28 -15.40
C ARG A 94 5.96 7.81 -15.04
N ASP A 95 7.02 7.06 -14.85
CA ASP A 95 6.93 5.66 -14.43
C ASP A 95 6.74 5.57 -12.93
N LEU A 96 5.62 5.01 -12.50
CA LEU A 96 5.23 4.90 -11.11
C LEU A 96 5.11 3.44 -10.68
N GLY A 97 5.60 3.16 -9.48
CA GLY A 97 5.40 1.90 -8.77
C GLY A 97 4.71 2.14 -7.43
N LEU A 98 3.76 1.31 -7.10
CA LEU A 98 3.00 1.41 -5.87
C LEU A 98 3.02 0.08 -5.13
N VAL A 99 3.29 0.13 -3.85
CA VAL A 99 3.17 -0.99 -2.93
C VAL A 99 2.25 -0.58 -1.78
N ALA A 100 1.26 -1.41 -1.49
CA ALA A 100 0.38 -1.23 -0.34
C ALA A 100 0.40 -2.49 0.52
N ILE A 101 0.57 -2.31 1.81
CA ILE A 101 0.62 -3.40 2.78
C ILE A 101 -0.32 -3.06 3.94
N THR A 102 -1.21 -3.98 4.27
CA THR A 102 -2.06 -3.86 5.46
C THR A 102 -1.50 -4.74 6.58
N SER A 103 -1.60 -4.23 7.80
CA SER A 103 -1.24 -4.98 9.00
C SER A 103 -2.14 -4.58 10.17
N GLY A 104 -2.18 -5.41 11.18
CA GLY A 104 -2.91 -5.16 12.41
C GLY A 104 -4.00 -6.20 12.69
N GLY A 105 -4.61 -6.09 13.83
CA GLY A 105 -5.59 -7.02 14.34
C GLY A 105 -5.04 -7.90 15.47
N SER A 106 -5.89 -8.45 16.30
CA SER A 106 -5.47 -9.40 17.32
C SER A 106 -5.55 -10.82 16.80
N GLN A 107 -4.52 -11.62 17.06
CA GLN A 107 -4.42 -13.01 16.62
C GLN A 107 -5.64 -13.89 17.00
N ALA A 108 -6.33 -13.55 18.09
CA ALA A 108 -7.48 -14.32 18.55
C ALA A 108 -8.72 -14.20 17.64
N ILE A 109 -8.81 -13.14 16.87
CA ILE A 109 -9.93 -12.88 15.96
C ILE A 109 -9.59 -13.32 14.53
N PHE A 110 -8.32 -13.52 14.25
CA PHE A 110 -7.76 -13.90 12.96
C PHE A 110 -8.37 -15.17 12.35
N TRP A 111 -8.79 -16.09 13.19
CA TRP A 111 -9.25 -17.41 12.76
C TRP A 111 -10.63 -17.43 12.08
N LYS A 112 -11.50 -16.46 12.34
CA LYS A 112 -12.88 -16.53 11.85
C LYS A 112 -13.45 -15.30 11.15
N VAL A 113 -12.83 -14.13 11.29
CA VAL A 113 -13.45 -12.86 10.83
C VAL A 113 -12.47 -11.95 10.12
N ASN A 114 -11.21 -12.28 10.09
CA ASN A 114 -10.16 -11.36 9.66
C ASN A 114 -9.93 -11.23 8.17
N SER A 115 -10.32 -12.23 7.42
CA SER A 115 -10.36 -12.12 5.95
C SER A 115 -11.18 -10.90 5.51
N TYR A 116 -12.17 -10.50 6.31
CA TYR A 116 -13.06 -9.39 5.97
C TYR A 116 -12.51 -8.00 6.29
N GLY A 117 -11.76 -7.81 7.37
CA GLY A 117 -11.32 -6.48 7.80
C GLY A 117 -10.11 -5.98 7.00
N GLU A 118 -9.04 -6.75 6.95
CA GLU A 118 -7.83 -6.42 6.20
C GLU A 118 -8.05 -6.52 4.70
N ASP A 119 -8.70 -7.58 4.25
CA ASP A 119 -9.08 -7.76 2.85
C ASP A 119 -10.04 -6.66 2.39
N ALA A 120 -10.98 -6.24 3.23
CA ALA A 120 -11.90 -5.16 2.91
C ALA A 120 -11.17 -3.81 2.79
N PHE A 121 -10.22 -3.51 3.67
CA PHE A 121 -9.44 -2.28 3.59
C PHE A 121 -8.55 -2.27 2.35
N LEU A 122 -7.82 -3.36 2.12
CA LEU A 122 -6.99 -3.50 0.93
C LEU A 122 -7.82 -3.53 -0.36
N SER A 123 -8.94 -4.25 -0.39
CA SER A 123 -9.83 -4.29 -1.55
C SER A 123 -10.41 -2.93 -1.90
N GLN A 124 -10.76 -2.14 -0.90
CA GLN A 124 -11.22 -0.76 -1.09
C GLN A 124 -10.09 0.11 -1.66
N PHE A 125 -8.88 -0.07 -1.16
CA PHE A 125 -7.69 0.63 -1.66
C PHE A 125 -7.38 0.23 -3.12
N ILE A 126 -7.46 -1.04 -3.47
CA ILE A 126 -7.24 -1.52 -4.84
C ILE A 126 -8.24 -0.86 -5.81
N ARG A 127 -9.52 -0.77 -5.45
CA ARG A 127 -10.51 -0.06 -6.26
C ARG A 127 -10.19 1.43 -6.42
N LEU A 128 -9.69 2.06 -5.37
CA LEU A 128 -9.22 3.44 -5.45
C LEU A 128 -8.05 3.58 -6.43
N VAL A 129 -7.07 2.68 -6.35
CA VAL A 129 -5.91 2.67 -7.26
C VAL A 129 -6.35 2.46 -8.70
N ASP A 130 -7.28 1.54 -8.96
CA ASP A 130 -7.84 1.32 -10.31
C ASP A 130 -8.45 2.61 -10.87
N THR A 131 -9.22 3.33 -10.07
CA THR A 131 -9.79 4.62 -10.47
C THR A 131 -8.72 5.67 -10.76
N ILE A 132 -7.68 5.74 -9.93
CA ILE A 132 -6.55 6.67 -10.13
C ILE A 132 -5.83 6.36 -11.43
N VAL A 133 -5.51 5.08 -11.67
CA VAL A 133 -4.81 4.64 -12.89
C VAL A 133 -5.61 4.96 -14.14
N GLU A 134 -6.92 4.72 -14.13
CA GLU A 134 -7.80 5.09 -15.25
C GLU A 134 -7.76 6.59 -15.56
N ARG A 135 -7.77 7.44 -14.53
CA ARG A 135 -7.68 8.90 -14.70
C ARG A 135 -6.34 9.34 -15.26
N GLN A 136 -5.24 8.68 -14.88
CA GLN A 136 -3.91 8.99 -15.41
C GLN A 136 -3.75 8.58 -16.88
N SER A 137 -4.56 7.67 -17.36
CA SER A 137 -4.54 7.14 -18.73
C SER A 137 -5.44 7.93 -19.69
N SER A 138 -6.21 8.87 -19.19
CA SER A 138 -7.19 9.66 -19.97
C SER A 138 -6.59 10.92 -20.58
#